data_314f4518127dc59436ff1df4c69198a9
#
_entry.id   314f4518127dc59436ff1df4c69198a9
#
_cell.length_a   1.000
_cell.length_b   1.000
_cell.length_c   1.000
_cell.angle_alpha   90.00
_cell.angle_beta   90.00
_cell.angle_gamma   90.00
#
_symmetry.space_group_name_H-M   'P 1'
#
loop_
_entity.id
_entity.type
_entity.pdbx_description
1 polymer ?
#
loop_
_entity_poly.entity_id
_entity_poly.type
_entity_poly.pdbx_seq_one_letter_code
_entity_poly.pdbx_strand_id
1 'polypeptide(L)'
;MKHKNLSILFLLLASILFIKCSEVKDDISQPPVLEGVHPDGFAKMSSPNFHSNTIKANNWDLESCQKCHASDYSGGLTGVSCMDCHTQSAGPEACNTCHGVFADPNRIAPPNDINGNYETTAKGVGAHTAHIYENTMSLGVSCFECHPGNVGSGDFVKAHIDGLPAEMQFGTIASSGLSTPIYNSDLTCANTYCHGNFEFTNDNPDLKWAYTEDVISGENFSPKWTQVDGSQAACGTCHLLPPVGHFNSGNDPEAKTCGLTNCHTNAYNEDGSLNTFTHIDGKKTLY
;
A
#
# COMPACT_ATOMS: atom_id res chain seq x y z
N MET A 1 -4.70 -66.48 44.51
CA MET A 1 -4.30 -66.47 43.07
C MET A 1 -5.49 -66.50 42.10
N LYS A 2 -6.68 -66.97 42.45
CA LYS A 2 -7.84 -67.09 41.53
C LYS A 2 -8.47 -65.72 41.14
N HIS A 3 -8.43 -64.68 41.99
CA HIS A 3 -9.05 -63.38 41.71
C HIS A 3 -8.21 -62.49 40.76
N LYS A 4 -6.89 -62.65 40.70
CA LYS A 4 -6.03 -61.87 39.78
C LYS A 4 -6.26 -62.26 38.32
N ASN A 5 -6.50 -63.53 38.06
CA ASN A 5 -6.73 -64.02 36.70
C ASN A 5 -8.11 -63.61 36.15
N LEU A 6 -9.11 -63.47 37.02
CA LEU A 6 -10.43 -63.02 36.66
C LEU A 6 -10.46 -61.52 36.28
N SER A 7 -9.69 -60.68 36.98
CA SER A 7 -9.56 -59.25 36.63
C SER A 7 -8.81 -59.00 35.31
N ILE A 8 -7.82 -59.84 35.03
CA ILE A 8 -7.10 -59.74 33.75
C ILE A 8 -7.98 -60.17 32.57
N LEU A 9 -8.80 -61.20 32.77
CA LEU A 9 -9.75 -61.65 31.77
C LEU A 9 -10.85 -60.62 31.50
N PHE A 10 -11.30 -59.90 32.53
CA PHE A 10 -12.31 -58.85 32.40
C PHE A 10 -11.74 -57.62 31.68
N LEU A 11 -10.48 -57.24 31.93
CA LEU A 11 -9.79 -56.18 31.22
C LEU A 11 -9.52 -56.49 29.75
N LEU A 12 -9.17 -57.76 29.45
CA LEU A 12 -9.03 -58.21 28.06
C LEU A 12 -10.35 -58.23 27.31
N LEU A 13 -11.46 -58.67 27.95
CA LEU A 13 -12.79 -58.62 27.34
C LEU A 13 -13.28 -57.19 27.11
N ALA A 14 -13.00 -56.26 28.04
CA ALA A 14 -13.35 -54.86 27.90
C ALA A 14 -12.57 -54.21 26.74
N SER A 15 -11.28 -54.53 26.55
CA SER A 15 -10.48 -53.98 25.44
C SER A 15 -10.98 -54.43 24.06
N ILE A 16 -11.58 -55.62 23.94
CA ILE A 16 -12.13 -56.14 22.68
C ILE A 16 -13.43 -55.40 22.30
N LEU A 17 -14.17 -54.83 23.28
CA LEU A 17 -15.38 -54.05 23.02
C LEU A 17 -15.11 -52.65 22.46
N PHE A 18 -13.88 -52.12 22.61
CA PHE A 18 -13.50 -50.81 22.10
C PHE A 18 -12.91 -50.85 20.68
N ILE A 19 -12.65 -52.04 20.10
CA ILE A 19 -12.05 -52.20 18.77
C ILE A 19 -13.06 -51.99 17.63
N LYS A 20 -14.35 -51.88 17.93
CA LYS A 20 -15.40 -51.72 16.92
C LYS A 20 -15.87 -50.25 16.67
N CYS A 21 -15.14 -49.25 17.16
CA CYS A 21 -15.54 -47.86 17.01
C CYS A 21 -14.68 -47.08 15.99
N SER A 22 -14.04 -47.74 15.03
CA SER A 22 -13.36 -47.05 13.95
C SER A 22 -13.46 -47.76 12.61
N GLU A 23 -14.68 -48.20 12.25
CA GLU A 23 -14.96 -48.22 10.83
C GLU A 23 -15.11 -46.77 10.41
N VAL A 24 -14.05 -46.15 9.91
CA VAL A 24 -14.14 -45.03 8.99
C VAL A 24 -15.08 -45.53 7.90
N LYS A 25 -16.30 -45.04 7.87
CA LYS A 25 -17.17 -45.27 6.72
C LYS A 25 -16.40 -44.76 5.51
N ASP A 26 -16.00 -45.66 4.62
CA ASP A 26 -15.52 -45.34 3.27
C ASP A 26 -16.60 -44.65 2.43
N ASP A 27 -17.73 -44.35 3.05
CA ASP A 27 -18.86 -43.61 2.53
C ASP A 27 -18.75 -42.11 2.99
N ILE A 28 -17.57 -41.55 2.94
CA ILE A 28 -17.42 -40.11 2.79
C ILE A 28 -17.85 -39.86 1.37
N SER A 29 -19.13 -39.57 1.25
CA SER A 29 -19.79 -39.14 0.03
C SER A 29 -18.85 -38.30 -0.80
N GLN A 30 -18.78 -38.58 -2.09
CA GLN A 30 -18.17 -37.64 -3.04
C GLN A 30 -18.63 -36.23 -2.68
N PRO A 31 -17.74 -35.27 -2.69
CA PRO A 31 -18.13 -33.89 -2.39
C PRO A 31 -19.39 -33.57 -3.16
N PRO A 32 -20.38 -32.91 -2.54
CA PRO A 32 -21.64 -32.62 -3.20
C PRO A 32 -21.31 -31.93 -4.53
N VAL A 33 -21.88 -32.44 -5.61
CA VAL A 33 -21.80 -31.78 -6.91
C VAL A 33 -22.58 -30.48 -6.74
N LEU A 34 -21.87 -29.37 -6.53
CA LEU A 34 -22.42 -28.04 -6.33
C LEU A 34 -22.73 -27.43 -7.71
N GLU A 35 -23.56 -28.11 -8.50
CA GLU A 35 -24.02 -27.53 -9.77
C GLU A 35 -24.94 -26.34 -9.49
N GLY A 36 -24.70 -25.25 -10.21
CA GLY A 36 -25.56 -24.05 -10.17
C GLY A 36 -25.37 -23.11 -9.00
N VAL A 37 -24.30 -23.25 -8.18
CA VAL A 37 -23.98 -22.29 -7.12
C VAL A 37 -23.53 -20.96 -7.71
N HIS A 38 -22.82 -21.00 -8.82
CA HIS A 38 -22.39 -19.83 -9.58
C HIS A 38 -23.00 -19.81 -10.97
N PRO A 39 -23.33 -18.64 -11.52
CA PRO A 39 -23.82 -18.54 -12.88
C PRO A 39 -22.74 -18.94 -13.89
N ASP A 40 -23.18 -19.37 -15.08
CA ASP A 40 -22.29 -19.70 -16.18
C ASP A 40 -21.32 -18.54 -16.48
N GLY A 41 -20.04 -18.87 -16.67
CA GLY A 41 -18.99 -17.89 -16.96
C GLY A 41 -18.45 -17.17 -15.75
N PHE A 42 -18.73 -17.62 -14.53
CA PHE A 42 -18.26 -16.99 -13.29
C PHE A 42 -16.74 -16.86 -13.19
N ALA A 43 -15.97 -17.80 -13.72
CA ALA A 43 -14.50 -17.75 -13.80
C ALA A 43 -13.98 -17.21 -15.14
N LYS A 44 -14.84 -16.72 -16.05
CA LYS A 44 -14.44 -16.25 -17.37
C LYS A 44 -14.41 -14.73 -17.43
N MET A 45 -13.24 -14.14 -17.59
CA MET A 45 -13.03 -12.66 -17.58
C MET A 45 -13.94 -11.90 -18.56
N SER A 46 -14.24 -12.48 -19.72
CA SER A 46 -15.12 -11.85 -20.74
C SER A 46 -16.62 -12.02 -20.46
N SER A 47 -16.98 -12.71 -19.38
CA SER A 47 -18.38 -12.95 -19.02
C SER A 47 -18.95 -11.78 -18.22
N PRO A 48 -20.20 -11.39 -18.42
CA PRO A 48 -20.89 -10.46 -17.53
C PRO A 48 -21.05 -11.00 -16.11
N ASN A 49 -20.97 -12.34 -15.95
CA ASN A 49 -21.05 -13.03 -14.67
C ASN A 49 -19.67 -13.26 -14.04
N PHE A 50 -18.62 -12.61 -14.51
CA PHE A 50 -17.28 -12.77 -13.96
C PHE A 50 -17.25 -12.46 -12.47
N HIS A 51 -16.59 -13.31 -11.68
CA HIS A 51 -16.64 -13.28 -10.21
C HIS A 51 -16.24 -11.91 -9.60
N SER A 52 -15.38 -11.12 -10.24
CA SER A 52 -15.01 -9.80 -9.73
C SER A 52 -16.23 -8.88 -9.56
N ASN A 53 -17.24 -8.99 -10.42
CA ASN A 53 -18.47 -8.21 -10.30
C ASN A 53 -19.27 -8.59 -9.05
N THR A 54 -19.32 -9.88 -8.73
CA THR A 54 -19.98 -10.40 -7.52
C THR A 54 -19.22 -9.99 -6.27
N ILE A 55 -17.89 -10.12 -6.27
CA ILE A 55 -17.02 -9.74 -5.15
C ILE A 55 -17.19 -8.24 -4.87
N LYS A 56 -17.13 -7.41 -5.92
CA LYS A 56 -17.34 -5.96 -5.80
C LYS A 56 -18.74 -5.63 -5.25
N ALA A 57 -19.79 -6.30 -5.74
CA ALA A 57 -21.17 -6.09 -5.28
C ALA A 57 -21.37 -6.49 -3.80
N ASN A 58 -20.54 -7.41 -3.31
CA ASN A 58 -20.51 -7.87 -1.91
C ASN A 58 -19.46 -7.12 -1.07
N ASN A 59 -19.13 -5.89 -1.42
CA ASN A 59 -18.14 -5.07 -0.71
C ASN A 59 -16.77 -5.75 -0.55
N TRP A 60 -16.33 -6.46 -1.59
CA TRP A 60 -15.03 -7.14 -1.63
C TRP A 60 -14.86 -8.27 -0.59
N ASP A 61 -15.96 -8.78 -0.03
CA ASP A 61 -15.94 -9.91 0.90
C ASP A 61 -15.51 -11.20 0.20
N LEU A 62 -14.29 -11.64 0.49
CA LEU A 62 -13.73 -12.90 0.05
C LEU A 62 -13.95 -14.03 1.07
N GLU A 63 -14.23 -13.71 2.35
CA GLU A 63 -14.40 -14.69 3.41
C GLU A 63 -15.60 -15.61 3.15
N SER A 64 -16.64 -15.09 2.52
CA SER A 64 -17.81 -15.88 2.14
C SER A 64 -17.47 -17.03 1.18
N CYS A 65 -16.45 -16.87 0.34
CA CYS A 65 -16.00 -17.90 -0.61
C CYS A 65 -15.27 -19.05 0.09
N GLN A 66 -14.59 -18.78 1.20
CA GLN A 66 -13.81 -19.76 1.95
C GLN A 66 -14.64 -20.93 2.47
N LYS A 67 -15.94 -20.73 2.68
CA LYS A 67 -16.86 -21.78 3.14
C LYS A 67 -16.89 -22.99 2.22
N CYS A 68 -16.65 -22.81 0.94
CA CYS A 68 -16.66 -23.86 -0.07
C CYS A 68 -15.28 -24.08 -0.71
N HIS A 69 -14.48 -23.02 -0.84
CA HIS A 69 -13.18 -23.03 -1.52
C HIS A 69 -11.97 -23.20 -0.59
N ALA A 70 -12.18 -23.55 0.68
CA ALA A 70 -11.23 -23.59 1.79
C ALA A 70 -10.72 -22.20 2.23
N SER A 71 -10.20 -22.13 3.47
CA SER A 71 -9.70 -20.89 4.08
C SER A 71 -8.45 -20.30 3.38
N ASP A 72 -7.77 -21.13 2.62
CA ASP A 72 -6.60 -20.76 1.80
C ASP A 72 -6.91 -20.66 0.30
N TYR A 73 -8.19 -20.75 -0.07
CA TYR A 73 -8.68 -20.71 -1.46
C TYR A 73 -8.15 -21.83 -2.37
N SER A 74 -7.62 -22.91 -1.80
CA SER A 74 -6.99 -24.03 -2.54
C SER A 74 -8.00 -24.99 -3.22
N GLY A 75 -9.30 -24.75 -3.05
CA GLY A 75 -10.35 -25.52 -3.71
C GLY A 75 -11.36 -26.15 -2.77
N GLY A 76 -10.98 -26.53 -1.56
CA GLY A 76 -11.85 -27.04 -0.52
C GLY A 76 -12.85 -28.10 -0.99
N LEU A 77 -14.13 -27.91 -0.67
CA LEU A 77 -15.22 -28.85 -1.04
C LEU A 77 -15.49 -28.90 -2.55
N THR A 78 -15.14 -27.83 -3.27
CA THR A 78 -15.43 -27.71 -4.71
C THR A 78 -14.37 -28.31 -5.60
N GLY A 79 -13.14 -28.48 -5.08
CA GLY A 79 -11.97 -28.86 -5.86
C GLY A 79 -11.49 -27.79 -6.87
N VAL A 80 -12.15 -26.62 -6.93
CA VAL A 80 -11.78 -25.52 -7.82
C VAL A 80 -10.98 -24.50 -7.03
N SER A 81 -9.71 -24.32 -7.39
CA SER A 81 -8.77 -23.45 -6.70
C SER A 81 -8.73 -22.05 -7.32
N CYS A 82 -8.78 -21.03 -6.47
CA CYS A 82 -8.52 -19.66 -6.90
C CYS A 82 -7.05 -19.48 -7.30
N MET A 83 -6.15 -20.28 -6.72
CA MET A 83 -4.71 -20.22 -6.95
C MET A 83 -4.30 -20.62 -8.37
N ASP A 84 -5.18 -21.25 -9.14
CA ASP A 84 -4.92 -21.59 -10.55
C ASP A 84 -4.74 -20.35 -11.44
N CYS A 85 -5.39 -19.25 -11.06
CA CYS A 85 -5.29 -17.95 -11.74
C CYS A 85 -4.60 -16.87 -10.88
N HIS A 86 -4.85 -16.90 -9.55
CA HIS A 86 -4.25 -15.98 -8.59
C HIS A 86 -2.95 -16.59 -8.04
N THR A 87 -1.91 -16.61 -8.85
CA THR A 87 -0.65 -17.32 -8.60
C THR A 87 0.29 -16.64 -7.60
N GLN A 88 -0.05 -15.47 -7.11
CA GLN A 88 0.69 -14.77 -6.06
C GLN A 88 0.60 -15.55 -4.73
N SER A 89 1.58 -15.36 -3.84
CA SER A 89 1.61 -16.06 -2.54
C SER A 89 0.39 -15.78 -1.66
N ALA A 90 -0.21 -14.58 -1.78
CA ALA A 90 -1.45 -14.23 -1.09
C ALA A 90 -2.72 -14.61 -1.89
N GLY A 91 -2.56 -15.28 -3.04
CA GLY A 91 -3.68 -15.73 -3.86
C GLY A 91 -4.62 -14.60 -4.28
N PRO A 92 -5.95 -14.78 -4.13
CA PRO A 92 -6.93 -13.75 -4.49
C PRO A 92 -6.84 -12.50 -3.60
N GLU A 93 -6.20 -12.58 -2.44
CA GLU A 93 -5.97 -11.45 -1.52
C GLU A 93 -4.68 -10.69 -1.82
N ALA A 94 -3.96 -11.01 -2.89
CA ALA A 94 -2.78 -10.25 -3.30
C ALA A 94 -3.16 -8.81 -3.65
N CYS A 95 -2.35 -7.84 -3.21
CA CYS A 95 -2.62 -6.41 -3.34
C CYS A 95 -3.03 -6.00 -4.76
N ASN A 96 -2.31 -6.52 -5.77
CA ASN A 96 -2.54 -6.21 -7.17
C ASN A 96 -3.73 -6.97 -7.81
N THR A 97 -4.52 -7.70 -7.02
CA THR A 97 -5.76 -8.33 -7.49
C THR A 97 -6.89 -7.32 -7.60
N CYS A 98 -7.00 -6.40 -6.66
CA CYS A 98 -8.10 -5.45 -6.58
C CYS A 98 -7.73 -4.08 -7.17
N HIS A 99 -6.48 -3.66 -7.00
CA HIS A 99 -5.95 -2.41 -7.54
C HIS A 99 -4.51 -2.61 -8.02
N GLY A 100 -4.04 -1.76 -8.92
CA GLY A 100 -2.74 -1.92 -9.54
C GLY A 100 -2.77 -2.82 -10.79
N VAL A 101 -1.67 -3.45 -11.13
CA VAL A 101 -1.54 -4.26 -12.34
C VAL A 101 -1.54 -5.74 -11.99
N PHE A 102 -2.61 -6.44 -12.29
CA PHE A 102 -2.83 -7.86 -11.94
C PHE A 102 -1.64 -8.77 -12.31
N ALA A 103 -1.03 -8.54 -13.46
CA ALA A 103 0.10 -9.34 -13.96
C ALA A 103 1.47 -8.97 -13.35
N ASP A 104 1.55 -7.89 -12.57
CA ASP A 104 2.82 -7.39 -12.02
C ASP A 104 2.71 -7.21 -10.50
N PRO A 105 3.30 -8.13 -9.70
CA PRO A 105 3.23 -8.07 -8.24
C PRO A 105 3.93 -6.85 -7.62
N ASN A 106 4.75 -6.12 -8.38
CA ASN A 106 5.41 -4.92 -7.90
C ASN A 106 4.59 -3.65 -8.18
N ARG A 107 3.55 -3.75 -9.00
CA ARG A 107 2.68 -2.63 -9.38
C ARG A 107 1.36 -2.70 -8.62
N ILE A 108 1.42 -2.47 -7.30
CA ILE A 108 0.29 -2.56 -6.37
C ILE A 108 -0.49 -1.25 -6.20
N ALA A 109 0.07 -0.12 -6.62
CA ALA A 109 -0.63 1.16 -6.55
C ALA A 109 -1.50 1.37 -7.81
N PRO A 110 -2.64 2.09 -7.71
CA PRO A 110 -3.38 2.51 -8.88
C PRO A 110 -2.48 3.25 -9.90
N PRO A 111 -2.71 3.12 -11.21
CA PRO A 111 -3.80 2.47 -11.90
C PRO A 111 -3.64 0.93 -11.98
N ASN A 112 -4.75 0.16 -12.09
CA ASN A 112 -6.13 0.65 -12.10
C ASN A 112 -6.64 0.80 -10.67
N ASP A 113 -7.63 1.67 -10.48
CA ASP A 113 -8.35 1.74 -9.21
C ASP A 113 -9.42 0.62 -9.12
N ILE A 114 -10.04 0.48 -7.95
CA ILE A 114 -11.08 -0.56 -7.70
C ILE A 114 -12.34 -0.40 -8.56
N ASN A 115 -12.49 0.69 -9.29
CA ASN A 115 -13.56 0.92 -10.26
C ASN A 115 -13.11 0.63 -11.70
N GLY A 116 -11.83 0.25 -11.90
CA GLY A 116 -11.26 -0.02 -13.20
C GLY A 116 -10.84 1.24 -13.96
N ASN A 117 -10.69 2.37 -13.30
CA ASN A 117 -10.18 3.59 -13.94
C ASN A 117 -8.66 3.55 -14.07
N TYR A 118 -8.14 4.12 -15.16
CA TYR A 118 -6.71 4.22 -15.45
C TYR A 118 -6.20 5.66 -15.52
N GLU A 119 -7.11 6.61 -15.75
CA GLU A 119 -6.74 8.01 -15.95
C GLU A 119 -6.45 8.71 -14.63
N THR A 120 -5.38 9.51 -14.58
CA THR A 120 -4.98 10.28 -13.39
C THR A 120 -6.03 11.32 -12.95
N THR A 121 -6.96 11.66 -13.83
CA THR A 121 -8.11 12.53 -13.50
C THR A 121 -9.15 11.82 -12.65
N ALA A 122 -9.14 10.48 -12.58
CA ALA A 122 -9.99 9.72 -11.67
C ALA A 122 -9.43 9.79 -10.25
N LYS A 123 -10.29 10.10 -9.27
CA LYS A 123 -9.88 10.27 -7.85
C LYS A 123 -9.14 9.05 -7.30
N GLY A 124 -9.59 7.84 -7.63
CA GLY A 124 -8.99 6.59 -7.16
C GLY A 124 -7.63 6.28 -7.79
N VAL A 125 -7.31 6.89 -8.94
CA VAL A 125 -5.99 6.80 -9.59
C VAL A 125 -5.10 7.96 -9.17
N GLY A 126 -5.48 9.19 -9.50
CA GLY A 126 -4.75 10.40 -9.12
C GLY A 126 -3.23 10.29 -9.29
N ALA A 127 -2.53 10.83 -8.32
CA ALA A 127 -1.08 10.89 -8.30
C ALA A 127 -0.38 9.68 -7.63
N HIS A 128 -1.08 8.52 -7.43
CA HIS A 128 -0.46 7.36 -6.78
C HIS A 128 0.87 6.97 -7.41
N THR A 129 0.91 6.82 -8.74
CA THR A 129 2.14 6.41 -9.44
C THR A 129 3.30 7.39 -9.19
N ALA A 130 3.01 8.68 -9.16
CA ALA A 130 4.02 9.72 -8.93
C ALA A 130 4.56 9.74 -7.50
N HIS A 131 3.82 9.19 -6.52
CA HIS A 131 4.24 9.18 -5.12
C HIS A 131 4.84 7.84 -4.68
N ILE A 132 4.33 6.72 -5.19
CA ILE A 132 4.72 5.38 -4.70
C ILE A 132 5.99 4.87 -5.35
N TYR A 133 6.21 5.19 -6.63
CA TYR A 133 7.38 4.71 -7.35
C TYR A 133 8.47 5.77 -7.41
N GLU A 134 9.73 5.30 -7.44
CA GLU A 134 10.88 6.17 -7.64
C GLU A 134 10.70 7.03 -8.90
N ASN A 135 11.04 8.30 -8.78
CA ASN A 135 11.00 9.27 -9.86
C ASN A 135 12.21 10.20 -9.77
N THR A 136 12.25 11.25 -10.57
CA THR A 136 13.39 12.19 -10.60
C THR A 136 13.51 13.08 -9.36
N MET A 137 12.50 13.08 -8.48
CA MET A 137 12.45 13.96 -7.30
C MET A 137 12.65 13.21 -5.99
N SER A 138 12.21 11.92 -5.91
CA SER A 138 12.27 11.13 -4.68
C SER A 138 12.24 9.63 -4.97
N LEU A 139 12.57 8.83 -3.94
CA LEU A 139 12.47 7.35 -3.98
C LEU A 139 11.04 6.82 -4.08
N GLY A 140 10.07 7.64 -3.91
CA GLY A 140 8.71 7.20 -3.65
C GLY A 140 8.46 6.95 -2.15
N VAL A 141 7.22 7.11 -1.75
CA VAL A 141 6.81 7.02 -0.35
C VAL A 141 5.98 5.76 -0.09
N SER A 142 5.97 5.31 1.16
CA SER A 142 5.09 4.23 1.60
C SER A 142 3.62 4.63 1.49
N CYS A 143 2.75 3.65 1.24
CA CYS A 143 1.29 3.84 1.30
C CYS A 143 0.84 4.50 2.61
N PHE A 144 1.57 4.23 3.70
CA PHE A 144 1.30 4.73 5.06
C PHE A 144 1.69 6.19 5.28
N GLU A 145 2.27 6.86 4.30
CA GLU A 145 2.43 8.32 4.35
C GLU A 145 1.12 9.07 4.05
N CYS A 146 0.11 8.36 3.52
CA CYS A 146 -1.19 8.93 3.20
C CYS A 146 -2.37 8.10 3.74
N HIS A 147 -2.18 6.82 4.02
CA HIS A 147 -3.22 5.89 4.50
C HIS A 147 -2.88 5.29 5.87
N PRO A 148 -3.87 4.92 6.69
CA PRO A 148 -3.60 4.31 7.99
C PRO A 148 -2.83 2.99 7.88
N GLY A 149 -1.91 2.76 8.81
CA GLY A 149 -0.97 1.64 8.82
C GLY A 149 -1.53 0.26 9.14
N ASN A 150 -2.83 0.03 8.95
CA ASN A 150 -3.50 -1.23 9.30
C ASN A 150 -3.35 -2.32 8.23
N VAL A 151 -2.86 -1.95 7.06
CA VAL A 151 -2.66 -2.87 5.92
C VAL A 151 -1.50 -3.79 6.24
N GLY A 152 -1.77 -5.02 6.66
CA GLY A 152 -0.73 -6.03 6.94
C GLY A 152 -0.72 -6.60 8.36
N SER A 153 -1.59 -6.19 9.25
CA SER A 153 -1.89 -6.94 10.48
C SER A 153 -2.80 -8.12 10.13
N GLY A 154 -2.69 -9.23 10.85
CA GLY A 154 -3.31 -10.53 10.54
C GLY A 154 -4.83 -10.61 10.26
N ASP A 155 -5.51 -9.49 10.13
CA ASP A 155 -6.89 -9.32 9.68
C ASP A 155 -6.95 -8.32 8.51
N PHE A 156 -6.08 -8.50 7.52
CA PHE A 156 -5.98 -7.66 6.33
C PHE A 156 -7.35 -7.31 5.72
N VAL A 157 -8.22 -8.31 5.54
CA VAL A 157 -9.54 -8.10 4.92
C VAL A 157 -10.40 -7.15 5.77
N LYS A 158 -10.45 -7.33 7.08
CA LYS A 158 -11.28 -6.50 7.97
C LYS A 158 -10.72 -5.10 8.20
N ALA A 159 -9.40 -4.95 8.15
CA ALA A 159 -8.74 -3.68 8.42
C ALA A 159 -8.53 -2.82 7.17
N HIS A 160 -8.70 -3.41 5.99
CA HIS A 160 -8.45 -2.73 4.71
C HIS A 160 -9.70 -2.63 3.83
N ILE A 161 -10.63 -3.60 3.94
CA ILE A 161 -11.85 -3.63 3.13
C ILE A 161 -13.05 -3.31 4.04
N ASP A 162 -13.12 -2.08 4.51
CA ASP A 162 -14.17 -1.60 5.42
C ASP A 162 -15.11 -0.58 4.76
N GLY A 163 -14.96 -0.37 3.46
CA GLY A 163 -15.81 0.49 2.64
C GLY A 163 -15.07 1.65 2.00
N LEU A 164 -15.82 2.51 1.32
CA LEU A 164 -15.31 3.70 0.64
C LEU A 164 -15.83 4.97 1.30
N PRO A 165 -15.08 6.06 1.24
CA PRO A 165 -13.76 6.26 0.61
C PRO A 165 -12.61 5.70 1.46
N ALA A 166 -11.44 5.46 0.83
CA ALA A 166 -10.22 5.14 1.57
C ALA A 166 -9.90 6.25 2.58
N GLU A 167 -9.52 5.86 3.80
CA GLU A 167 -9.15 6.79 4.85
C GLU A 167 -7.85 7.50 4.53
N MET A 168 -7.76 8.76 4.98
CA MET A 168 -6.55 9.56 4.90
C MET A 168 -5.98 9.77 6.30
N GLN A 169 -4.77 9.26 6.52
CA GLN A 169 -3.99 9.47 7.74
C GLN A 169 -2.54 9.73 7.36
N PHE A 170 -2.12 10.97 7.43
CA PHE A 170 -0.76 11.34 7.06
C PHE A 170 0.28 10.74 8.00
N GLY A 171 1.34 10.17 7.40
CA GLY A 171 2.46 9.56 8.08
C GLY A 171 3.50 10.57 8.58
N THR A 172 4.64 10.03 8.98
CA THR A 172 5.68 10.80 9.68
C THR A 172 6.32 11.85 8.79
N ILE A 173 6.64 11.52 7.53
CA ILE A 173 7.29 12.46 6.61
C ILE A 173 6.32 13.58 6.23
N ALA A 174 5.11 13.21 5.81
CA ALA A 174 4.09 14.19 5.44
C ALA A 174 3.78 15.17 6.58
N SER A 175 3.80 14.68 7.83
CA SER A 175 3.47 15.44 9.04
C SER A 175 4.66 16.13 9.71
N SER A 176 5.87 16.09 9.13
CA SER A 176 7.07 16.72 9.73
C SER A 176 7.16 18.24 9.50
N GLY A 177 6.15 18.81 8.85
CA GLY A 177 6.07 20.25 8.61
C GLY A 177 5.53 21.05 9.79
N LEU A 178 5.26 22.34 9.56
CA LEU A 178 4.82 23.32 10.57
C LEU A 178 3.39 23.10 11.03
N SER A 179 2.54 22.54 10.18
CA SER A 179 1.10 22.45 10.39
C SER A 179 0.62 21.03 10.05
N THR A 180 -0.50 20.63 10.65
CA THR A 180 -1.11 19.34 10.37
C THR A 180 -1.52 19.23 8.90
N PRO A 181 -1.10 18.19 8.17
CA PRO A 181 -1.51 17.96 6.80
C PRO A 181 -3.02 17.76 6.67
N ILE A 182 -3.59 18.21 5.55
CA ILE A 182 -5.01 18.13 5.26
C ILE A 182 -5.22 17.68 3.81
N TYR A 183 -6.06 16.68 3.62
CA TYR A 183 -6.63 16.35 2.31
C TYR A 183 -8.02 17.00 2.18
N ASN A 184 -8.12 17.97 1.30
CA ASN A 184 -9.32 18.80 1.15
C ASN A 184 -10.36 18.12 0.23
N SER A 185 -11.62 18.54 0.37
CA SER A 185 -12.73 18.04 -0.45
C SER A 185 -12.60 18.39 -1.94
N ASP A 186 -11.81 19.41 -2.28
CA ASP A 186 -11.48 19.77 -3.66
C ASP A 186 -10.30 18.95 -4.24
N LEU A 187 -9.87 17.92 -3.52
CA LEU A 187 -8.77 17.01 -3.86
C LEU A 187 -7.39 17.67 -3.83
N THR A 188 -7.18 18.68 -3.00
CA THR A 188 -5.85 19.24 -2.74
C THR A 188 -5.25 18.69 -1.45
N CYS A 189 -3.92 18.55 -1.43
CA CYS A 189 -3.16 18.21 -0.22
C CYS A 189 -2.50 19.49 0.30
N ALA A 190 -2.92 19.95 1.49
CA ALA A 190 -2.35 21.15 2.11
C ALA A 190 -1.48 20.79 3.30
N ASN A 191 -0.54 21.68 3.63
CA ASN A 191 0.29 21.60 4.83
C ASN A 191 1.19 20.36 4.92
N THR A 192 1.52 19.72 3.81
CA THR A 192 2.43 18.57 3.83
C THR A 192 3.89 19.04 3.73
N TYR A 193 4.77 18.47 4.52
CA TYR A 193 6.20 18.73 4.45
C TYR A 193 6.75 18.55 3.03
N CYS A 194 6.37 17.46 2.36
CA CYS A 194 6.81 17.13 1.01
C CYS A 194 6.50 18.23 -0.02
N HIS A 195 5.49 19.05 0.23
CA HIS A 195 5.06 20.14 -0.64
C HIS A 195 5.41 21.52 -0.09
N GLY A 196 6.47 21.59 0.74
CA GLY A 196 7.08 22.83 1.15
C GLY A 196 6.51 23.43 2.45
N ASN A 197 5.76 22.69 3.26
CA ASN A 197 5.38 23.18 4.59
C ASN A 197 6.50 22.95 5.59
N PHE A 198 7.57 23.72 5.48
CA PHE A 198 8.70 23.67 6.40
C PHE A 198 9.29 25.05 6.68
N GLU A 199 9.90 25.18 7.88
CA GLU A 199 10.80 26.28 8.25
C GLU A 199 12.04 25.69 8.93
N PHE A 200 13.20 26.26 8.62
CA PHE A 200 14.47 25.94 9.25
C PHE A 200 15.01 27.18 9.93
N THR A 201 15.11 27.14 11.26
CA THR A 201 15.57 28.24 12.08
C THR A 201 17.08 28.40 12.02
N ASN A 202 17.54 29.63 12.24
CA ASN A 202 18.94 30.05 12.25
C ASN A 202 19.63 29.79 13.62
N ASP A 203 19.39 28.61 14.20
CA ASP A 203 19.87 28.27 15.55
C ASP A 203 21.31 27.74 15.57
N ASN A 204 21.81 27.24 14.44
CA ASN A 204 23.18 26.75 14.33
C ASN A 204 24.15 27.88 13.99
N PRO A 205 25.06 28.24 14.90
CA PRO A 205 26.02 29.32 14.67
C PRO A 205 26.90 29.13 13.43
N ASP A 206 27.23 27.87 13.10
CA ASP A 206 28.10 27.53 11.97
C ASP A 206 27.39 27.67 10.62
N LEU A 207 26.05 27.74 10.61
CA LEU A 207 25.24 27.86 9.41
C LEU A 207 24.61 29.25 9.23
N LYS A 208 24.87 30.19 10.15
CA LYS A 208 24.30 31.56 10.08
C LYS A 208 24.55 32.25 8.76
N TRP A 209 25.69 32.01 8.14
CA TRP A 209 26.05 32.58 6.85
C TRP A 209 25.11 32.17 5.71
N ALA A 210 24.41 31.05 5.85
CA ALA A 210 23.44 30.54 4.85
C ALA A 210 22.09 31.28 4.92
N TYR A 211 21.85 32.06 5.97
CA TYR A 211 20.59 32.75 6.22
C TYR A 211 20.67 34.23 5.92
N THR A 212 19.66 34.74 5.22
CA THR A 212 19.44 36.19 5.03
C THR A 212 18.32 36.70 5.94
N GLU A 213 17.54 35.78 6.51
CA GLU A 213 16.44 36.04 7.44
C GLU A 213 16.56 35.10 8.64
N ASP A 214 15.64 35.20 9.62
CA ASP A 214 15.66 34.35 10.81
C ASP A 214 15.33 32.88 10.48
N VAL A 215 14.64 32.64 9.37
CA VAL A 215 14.22 31.33 8.92
C VAL A 215 14.42 31.14 7.41
N ILE A 216 14.64 29.91 6.99
CA ILE A 216 14.53 29.47 5.60
C ILE A 216 13.22 28.71 5.49
N SER A 217 12.34 29.05 4.56
CA SER A 217 11.01 28.47 4.43
C SER A 217 10.71 27.93 3.03
N GLY A 218 9.81 26.97 2.98
CA GLY A 218 9.20 26.50 1.74
C GLY A 218 7.92 27.28 1.41
N GLU A 219 7.35 26.97 0.23
CA GLU A 219 6.19 27.69 -0.34
C GLU A 219 4.85 27.19 0.19
N ASN A 220 4.82 26.09 0.96
CA ASN A 220 3.59 25.41 1.43
C ASN A 220 2.55 25.26 0.30
N PHE A 221 3.01 24.73 -0.83
CA PHE A 221 2.18 24.53 -2.01
C PHE A 221 1.11 23.45 -1.76
N SER A 222 -0.10 23.66 -2.28
CA SER A 222 -1.21 22.71 -2.11
C SER A 222 -1.54 22.04 -3.46
N PRO A 223 -0.87 20.94 -3.83
CA PRO A 223 -1.09 20.29 -5.10
C PRO A 223 -2.47 19.64 -5.18
N LYS A 224 -3.02 19.61 -6.40
CA LYS A 224 -4.26 18.92 -6.70
C LYS A 224 -3.99 17.47 -7.06
N TRP A 225 -4.57 16.55 -6.34
CA TRP A 225 -4.38 15.11 -6.46
C TRP A 225 -4.54 14.56 -7.88
N THR A 226 -5.50 15.10 -8.63
CA THR A 226 -5.85 14.64 -9.99
C THR A 226 -5.18 15.41 -11.12
N GLN A 227 -4.25 16.32 -10.81
CA GLN A 227 -3.47 17.05 -11.80
C GLN A 227 -2.04 16.51 -11.83
N VAL A 228 -1.77 15.53 -12.70
CA VAL A 228 -0.50 14.81 -12.81
C VAL A 228 0.15 15.10 -14.17
N ASP A 229 0.36 16.37 -14.46
CA ASP A 229 0.91 16.88 -15.71
C ASP A 229 2.38 17.35 -15.58
N GLY A 230 2.98 17.15 -14.40
CA GLY A 230 4.35 17.57 -14.08
C GLY A 230 4.47 19.02 -13.61
N SER A 231 3.47 19.88 -13.80
CA SER A 231 3.53 21.29 -13.40
C SER A 231 3.64 21.47 -11.89
N GLN A 232 3.07 20.58 -11.11
CA GLN A 232 3.07 20.60 -9.66
C GLN A 232 4.35 20.03 -9.01
N ALA A 233 5.22 19.41 -9.82
CA ALA A 233 6.51 18.88 -9.40
C ALA A 233 7.68 19.62 -10.07
N ALA A 234 7.43 20.76 -10.67
CA ALA A 234 8.48 21.59 -11.26
C ALA A 234 9.40 22.16 -10.17
N CYS A 235 10.69 22.24 -10.46
CA CYS A 235 11.66 22.91 -9.57
C CYS A 235 11.20 24.32 -9.21
N GLY A 236 11.25 24.65 -7.94
CA GLY A 236 10.76 25.93 -7.43
C GLY A 236 9.30 25.93 -6.94
N THR A 237 8.54 24.83 -7.12
CA THR A 237 7.14 24.76 -6.69
C THR A 237 7.00 24.56 -5.17
N CYS A 238 7.79 23.66 -4.59
CA CYS A 238 7.72 23.35 -3.16
C CYS A 238 8.58 24.30 -2.32
N HIS A 239 9.66 24.79 -2.87
CA HIS A 239 10.51 25.86 -2.36
C HIS A 239 11.15 26.59 -3.54
N LEU A 240 11.41 27.88 -3.41
CA LEU A 240 12.13 28.66 -4.42
C LEU A 240 13.59 28.17 -4.54
N LEU A 241 14.28 28.60 -5.57
CA LEU A 241 15.69 28.27 -5.85
C LEU A 241 16.58 29.54 -5.81
N PRO A 242 17.21 29.82 -4.67
CA PRO A 242 17.14 29.17 -3.35
C PRO A 242 15.81 29.44 -2.62
N PRO A 243 15.52 28.70 -1.53
CA PRO A 243 14.35 28.95 -0.68
C PRO A 243 14.36 30.35 -0.09
N VAL A 244 13.18 30.86 0.30
CA VAL A 244 13.06 32.15 1.01
C VAL A 244 13.91 32.12 2.28
N GLY A 245 14.63 33.22 2.56
CA GLY A 245 15.54 33.34 3.69
C GLY A 245 16.90 32.67 3.52
N HIS A 246 17.13 31.96 2.42
CA HIS A 246 18.44 31.39 2.12
C HIS A 246 19.36 32.39 1.41
N PHE A 247 20.65 32.33 1.74
CA PHE A 247 21.68 33.11 1.04
C PHE A 247 21.68 32.78 -0.46
N ASN A 248 21.66 33.84 -1.28
CA ASN A 248 21.77 33.70 -2.71
C ASN A 248 23.16 34.17 -3.14
N SER A 249 23.97 33.28 -3.70
CA SER A 249 25.30 33.63 -4.23
C SER A 249 25.24 34.53 -5.47
N GLY A 250 24.05 34.86 -5.96
CA GLY A 250 23.82 35.88 -6.99
C GLY A 250 24.03 35.41 -8.43
N ASN A 251 24.43 34.17 -8.66
CA ASN A 251 24.94 33.81 -9.98
C ASN A 251 24.31 32.64 -10.69
N ASP A 252 23.32 31.95 -10.09
CA ASP A 252 22.73 30.85 -10.84
C ASP A 252 21.31 30.48 -10.39
N PRO A 253 20.33 30.60 -11.28
CA PRO A 253 18.98 30.08 -11.07
C PRO A 253 18.87 28.59 -11.32
N GLU A 254 19.94 27.89 -11.74
CA GLU A 254 19.90 26.47 -11.99
C GLU A 254 20.26 25.66 -10.73
N ALA A 255 19.39 24.73 -10.35
CA ALA A 255 19.56 23.84 -9.18
C ALA A 255 20.90 23.08 -9.15
N LYS A 256 21.55 22.89 -10.28
CA LYS A 256 22.84 22.20 -10.42
C LYS A 256 23.98 22.79 -9.60
N THR A 257 23.99 24.11 -9.38
CA THR A 257 25.07 24.73 -8.64
C THR A 257 24.97 24.56 -7.15
N CYS A 258 23.79 24.23 -6.62
CA CYS A 258 23.60 23.99 -5.19
C CYS A 258 24.43 22.80 -4.68
N GLY A 259 24.61 21.75 -5.50
CA GLY A 259 25.44 20.59 -5.18
C GLY A 259 26.93 20.75 -5.50
N LEU A 260 27.28 21.55 -6.50
CA LEU A 260 28.65 21.67 -6.99
C LEU A 260 29.56 22.55 -6.09
N THR A 261 29.00 23.31 -5.16
CA THR A 261 29.71 24.28 -4.33
C THR A 261 30.05 23.76 -2.91
N ASN A 262 30.03 22.49 -2.66
CA ASN A 262 30.23 21.86 -1.34
C ASN A 262 29.21 22.25 -0.26
N CYS A 263 28.05 22.80 -0.66
CA CYS A 263 27.02 23.18 0.30
C CYS A 263 25.97 22.09 0.50
N HIS A 264 25.49 21.48 -0.59
CA HIS A 264 24.47 20.42 -0.58
C HIS A 264 24.94 19.16 -1.31
N THR A 265 26.17 18.72 -1.02
CA THR A 265 26.83 17.62 -1.73
C THR A 265 26.07 16.30 -1.68
N ASN A 266 25.30 16.06 -0.60
CA ASN A 266 24.47 14.87 -0.47
C ASN A 266 23.07 14.98 -1.12
N ALA A 267 22.69 16.18 -1.56
CA ALA A 267 21.40 16.39 -2.22
C ALA A 267 21.47 16.19 -3.74
N TYR A 268 22.68 16.10 -4.29
CA TYR A 268 22.92 15.94 -5.73
C TYR A 268 23.91 14.84 -6.02
N ASN A 269 23.71 14.16 -7.13
CA ASN A 269 24.66 13.20 -7.70
C ASN A 269 25.78 13.92 -8.46
N GLU A 270 26.85 13.21 -8.78
CA GLU A 270 28.01 13.77 -9.52
C GLU A 270 27.63 14.32 -10.90
N ASP A 271 26.56 13.82 -11.51
CA ASP A 271 26.05 14.28 -12.80
C ASP A 271 25.14 15.53 -12.70
N GLY A 272 24.94 16.03 -11.49
CA GLY A 272 24.08 17.19 -11.21
C GLY A 272 22.58 16.87 -11.13
N SER A 273 22.18 15.60 -11.19
CA SER A 273 20.80 15.20 -10.89
C SER A 273 20.56 15.19 -9.37
N LEU A 274 19.28 15.30 -8.95
CA LEU A 274 18.92 15.17 -7.55
C LEU A 274 19.25 13.77 -7.02
N ASN A 275 19.77 13.72 -5.80
CA ASN A 275 19.88 12.47 -5.07
C ASN A 275 18.52 12.12 -4.46
N THR A 276 17.78 11.24 -5.10
CA THR A 276 16.44 10.86 -4.70
C THR A 276 16.37 10.20 -3.32
N PHE A 277 17.50 9.67 -2.80
CA PHE A 277 17.59 9.09 -1.45
C PHE A 277 17.55 10.12 -0.33
N THR A 278 17.94 11.35 -0.61
CA THR A 278 18.07 12.41 0.39
C THR A 278 17.15 13.60 0.12
N HIS A 279 16.58 13.69 -1.08
CA HIS A 279 15.61 14.72 -1.38
C HIS A 279 14.22 14.25 -0.93
N ILE A 280 13.55 15.05 -0.11
CA ILE A 280 12.23 14.76 0.50
C ILE A 280 12.26 13.53 1.44
N ASP A 281 13.33 13.36 2.22
CA ASP A 281 13.46 12.28 3.20
C ASP A 281 13.03 12.70 4.63
N GLY A 282 12.52 13.89 4.81
CA GLY A 282 12.15 14.47 6.10
C GLY A 282 13.33 14.99 6.93
N LYS A 283 14.52 15.11 6.34
CA LYS A 283 15.74 15.58 7.02
C LYS A 283 16.34 16.78 6.34
N LYS A 284 17.06 17.57 7.12
CA LYS A 284 17.94 18.62 6.55
C LYS A 284 19.21 17.94 6.00
N THR A 285 19.37 17.91 4.69
CA THR A 285 20.58 17.39 4.07
C THR A 285 21.59 18.53 3.89
N LEU A 286 22.53 18.61 4.83
CA LEU A 286 23.65 19.56 4.81
C LEU A 286 24.96 18.74 4.83
N TYR A 287 25.84 18.90 3.82
CA TYR A 287 27.16 18.29 3.62
C TYR A 287 27.16 16.82 3.22
#